data_18d4dc08f67423345ce20fc56521c012
#
_entry.id   18d4dc08f67423345ce20fc56521c012
#
_cell.length_a   1.000
_cell.length_b   1.000
_cell.length_c   1.000
_cell.angle_alpha   90.00
_cell.angle_beta   90.00
_cell.angle_gamma   90.00
#
_symmetry.space_group_name_H-M   'P 1'
#
loop_
_entity.id
_entity.type
_entity.pdbx_description
1 polymer ?
#
loop_
_entity_poly.entity_id
_entity_poly.type
_entity_poly.pdbx_seq_one_letter_code
_entity_poly.pdbx_strand_id
1 'polypeptide(L)'
;LFINRDGASIPDIIMDDQSLGYLTDKGWLMTSGCGHSGLINTGKVLQSIKDEPIYSIVGGFHLWQADNETLGRTANWLEEQGLGLMMGGHCTGIAAAETIASQLQLPRSHISHAAIGSVITPELTIIRSSVE
;
A
#
# COMPACT_ATOMS: atom_id res chain seq x y z
N LEU A 1 2.35 -16.96 -11.31
CA LEU A 1 3.72 -17.38 -10.98
C LEU A 1 3.76 -18.88 -10.69
N PHE A 2 4.90 -19.53 -11.01
CA PHE A 2 5.14 -20.94 -10.75
C PHE A 2 6.56 -21.13 -10.25
N ILE A 3 6.76 -22.07 -9.33
CA ILE A 3 8.08 -22.52 -8.86
C ILE A 3 8.33 -23.95 -9.29
N ASN A 4 9.61 -24.30 -9.47
CA ASN A 4 10.01 -25.69 -9.69
C ASN A 4 10.33 -26.32 -8.32
N ARG A 5 9.57 -27.35 -7.95
CA ARG A 5 9.83 -28.13 -6.75
C ARG A 5 9.91 -29.61 -7.15
N ASP A 6 11.05 -30.21 -6.91
CA ASP A 6 11.33 -31.63 -7.20
C ASP A 6 11.06 -32.02 -8.67
N GLY A 7 11.36 -31.10 -9.61
CA GLY A 7 11.15 -31.29 -11.04
C GLY A 7 9.71 -31.03 -11.52
N ALA A 8 8.78 -30.68 -10.65
CA ALA A 8 7.41 -30.31 -11.00
C ALA A 8 7.21 -28.79 -10.95
N SER A 9 6.52 -28.24 -11.97
CA SER A 9 6.07 -26.84 -11.95
C SER A 9 4.77 -26.74 -11.16
N ILE A 10 4.83 -26.07 -10.01
CA ILE A 10 3.66 -25.87 -9.13
C ILE A 10 3.37 -24.38 -8.98
N PRO A 11 2.11 -23.97 -8.68
CA PRO A 11 1.80 -22.58 -8.41
C PRO A 11 2.63 -22.04 -7.24
N ASP A 12 3.21 -20.85 -7.42
CA ASP A 12 3.86 -20.11 -6.36
C ASP A 12 2.81 -19.31 -5.59
N ILE A 13 2.64 -19.61 -4.31
CA ILE A 13 1.71 -18.92 -3.41
C ILE A 13 2.36 -17.74 -2.69
N ILE A 14 3.60 -17.40 -3.05
CA ILE A 14 4.35 -16.21 -2.61
C ILE A 14 4.31 -16.07 -1.08
N MET A 15 4.78 -17.09 -0.37
CA MET A 15 4.81 -17.12 1.10
C MET A 15 5.80 -16.14 1.72
N ASP A 16 6.66 -15.53 0.92
CA ASP A 16 7.68 -14.57 1.31
C ASP A 16 7.21 -13.09 1.19
N ASP A 17 5.94 -12.86 0.82
CA ASP A 17 5.35 -11.51 0.83
C ASP A 17 5.34 -10.95 2.26
N GLN A 18 5.91 -9.77 2.45
CA GLN A 18 6.11 -9.17 3.76
C GLN A 18 5.58 -7.75 3.82
N SER A 19 5.00 -7.42 4.96
CA SER A 19 4.55 -6.08 5.29
C SER A 19 4.97 -5.72 6.72
N LEU A 20 5.18 -4.44 6.96
CA LEU A 20 5.48 -3.89 8.28
C LEU A 20 4.39 -2.90 8.69
N GLY A 21 3.99 -2.94 9.95
CA GLY A 21 3.15 -1.92 10.55
C GLY A 21 3.94 -1.11 11.59
N TYR A 22 3.86 0.20 11.51
CA TYR A 22 4.34 1.11 12.53
C TYR A 22 3.16 1.89 13.09
N LEU A 23 2.97 1.82 14.40
CA LEU A 23 1.87 2.51 15.07
C LEU A 23 2.25 3.96 15.37
N THR A 24 1.44 4.88 14.89
CA THR A 24 1.58 6.32 15.13
C THR A 24 0.40 6.85 15.97
N ASP A 25 0.44 8.11 16.35
CA ASP A 25 -0.67 8.76 17.06
C ASP A 25 -1.94 8.89 16.19
N LYS A 26 -1.82 8.73 14.86
CA LYS A 26 -2.93 8.80 13.91
C LYS A 26 -3.47 7.45 13.46
N GLY A 27 -2.82 6.36 13.89
CA GLY A 27 -3.10 5.00 13.46
C GLY A 27 -1.90 4.33 12.80
N TRP A 28 -2.14 3.24 12.09
CA TRP A 28 -1.09 2.46 11.46
C TRP A 28 -0.49 3.16 10.23
N LEU A 29 0.83 3.22 10.15
CA LEU A 29 1.57 3.34 8.91
C LEU A 29 1.89 1.91 8.45
N MET A 30 1.29 1.50 7.34
CA MET A 30 1.48 0.18 6.74
C MET A 30 2.45 0.27 5.57
N THR A 31 3.54 -0.51 5.63
CA THR A 31 4.52 -0.61 4.54
C THR A 31 4.47 -2.00 3.95
N SER A 32 4.41 -2.11 2.64
CA SER A 32 4.38 -3.40 1.94
C SER A 32 5.45 -3.46 0.84
N GLY A 33 6.05 -4.65 0.66
CA GLY A 33 6.97 -4.92 -0.44
C GLY A 33 6.25 -4.98 -1.77
N CYS A 34 5.36 -5.95 -1.93
CA CYS A 34 4.57 -6.15 -3.14
C CYS A 34 3.07 -6.30 -2.89
N GLY A 35 2.65 -6.73 -1.70
CA GLY A 35 1.24 -6.78 -1.30
C GLY A 35 0.43 -7.88 -1.98
N HIS A 36 1.05 -9.02 -2.30
CA HIS A 36 0.36 -10.17 -2.91
C HIS A 36 -0.75 -10.74 -2.03
N SER A 37 -0.63 -10.60 -0.71
CA SER A 37 -1.68 -10.99 0.24
C SER A 37 -2.92 -10.09 0.19
N GLY A 38 -2.82 -8.96 -0.49
CA GLY A 38 -3.86 -7.94 -0.63
C GLY A 38 -3.81 -6.86 0.44
N LEU A 39 -3.94 -5.60 0.00
CA LEU A 39 -3.86 -4.42 0.85
C LEU A 39 -4.85 -4.50 2.04
N ILE A 40 -6.12 -4.80 1.77
CA ILE A 40 -7.17 -4.88 2.79
C ILE A 40 -6.86 -6.01 3.80
N ASN A 41 -6.40 -7.16 3.33
CA ASN A 41 -6.08 -8.28 4.20
C ASN A 41 -4.93 -7.94 5.14
N THR A 42 -3.87 -7.32 4.61
CA THR A 42 -2.73 -6.84 5.41
C THR A 42 -3.16 -5.82 6.46
N GLY A 43 -4.00 -4.86 6.08
CA GLY A 43 -4.55 -3.88 7.02
C GLY A 43 -5.38 -4.53 8.14
N LYS A 44 -6.22 -5.51 7.81
CA LYS A 44 -6.99 -6.26 8.81
C LYS A 44 -6.11 -7.06 9.77
N VAL A 45 -4.97 -7.58 9.30
CA VAL A 45 -4.00 -8.24 10.18
C VAL A 45 -3.41 -7.24 11.17
N LEU A 46 -3.02 -6.04 10.73
CA LEU A 46 -2.53 -5.00 11.63
C LEU A 46 -3.59 -4.59 12.66
N GLN A 47 -4.84 -4.41 12.23
CA GLN A 47 -5.96 -4.10 13.11
C GLN A 47 -6.25 -5.23 14.12
N SER A 48 -5.98 -6.48 13.79
CA SER A 48 -6.10 -7.60 14.75
C SER A 48 -5.04 -7.56 15.86
N ILE A 49 -3.90 -6.91 15.62
CA ILE A 49 -2.84 -6.69 16.63
C ILE A 49 -3.23 -5.53 17.55
N LYS A 50 -3.70 -4.43 16.97
CA LYS A 50 -4.24 -3.30 17.67
C LYS A 50 -5.31 -2.64 16.82
N ASP A 51 -6.50 -2.47 17.38
CA ASP A 51 -7.67 -1.89 16.72
C ASP A 51 -7.48 -0.37 16.55
N GLU A 52 -6.71 -0.03 15.52
CA GLU A 52 -6.43 1.35 15.10
C GLU A 52 -6.56 1.45 13.57
N PRO A 53 -6.96 2.60 13.03
CA PRO A 53 -7.15 2.78 11.60
C PRO A 53 -5.84 2.69 10.82
N ILE A 54 -5.93 2.35 9.52
CA ILE A 54 -4.80 2.43 8.60
C ILE A 54 -4.71 3.85 8.05
N TYR A 55 -3.95 4.70 8.72
CA TYR A 55 -3.82 6.12 8.37
C TYR A 55 -2.86 6.38 7.21
N SER A 56 -1.82 5.56 7.07
CA SER A 56 -0.78 5.76 6.04
C SER A 56 -0.42 4.45 5.37
N ILE A 57 -0.23 4.47 4.04
CA ILE A 57 0.25 3.32 3.27
C ILE A 57 1.44 3.67 2.40
N VAL A 58 2.44 2.78 2.36
CA VAL A 58 3.70 2.98 1.62
C VAL A 58 4.13 1.70 0.93
N GLY A 59 4.50 1.77 -0.33
CA GLY A 59 5.14 0.67 -1.05
C GLY A 59 4.31 0.05 -2.16
N GLY A 60 4.51 -1.24 -2.40
CA GLY A 60 3.83 -2.03 -3.42
C GLY A 60 2.57 -2.69 -2.86
N PHE A 61 1.45 -2.57 -3.59
CA PHE A 61 0.15 -3.12 -3.20
C PHE A 61 -0.50 -3.95 -4.31
N HIS A 62 0.28 -4.34 -5.31
CA HIS A 62 -0.13 -5.19 -6.43
C HIS A 62 -1.42 -4.76 -7.15
N LEU A 63 -1.61 -3.45 -7.34
CA LEU A 63 -2.83 -2.87 -7.91
C LEU A 63 -2.70 -2.46 -9.38
N TRP A 64 -1.53 -2.61 -9.99
CA TRP A 64 -1.25 -2.12 -11.34
C TRP A 64 -2.12 -2.75 -12.45
N GLN A 65 -2.67 -3.94 -12.21
CA GLN A 65 -3.60 -4.64 -13.10
C GLN A 65 -5.00 -4.82 -12.48
N ALA A 66 -5.27 -4.17 -11.35
CA ALA A 66 -6.58 -4.26 -10.72
C ALA A 66 -7.65 -3.62 -11.60
N ASP A 67 -8.80 -4.27 -11.68
CA ASP A 67 -9.96 -3.73 -12.35
C ASP A 67 -10.63 -2.60 -11.52
N ASN A 68 -11.56 -1.90 -12.13
CA ASN A 68 -12.24 -0.77 -11.50
C ASN A 68 -13.04 -1.19 -10.25
N GLU A 69 -13.57 -2.41 -10.21
CA GLU A 69 -14.29 -2.93 -9.04
C GLU A 69 -13.35 -3.10 -7.86
N THR A 70 -12.20 -3.72 -8.10
CA THR A 70 -11.15 -3.92 -7.08
C THR A 70 -10.60 -2.58 -6.58
N LEU A 71 -10.32 -1.63 -7.49
CA LEU A 71 -9.84 -0.29 -7.11
C LEU A 71 -10.89 0.45 -6.29
N GLY A 72 -12.17 0.44 -6.71
CA GLY A 72 -13.25 1.06 -5.98
C GLY A 72 -13.44 0.46 -4.58
N ARG A 73 -13.43 -0.86 -4.46
CA ARG A 73 -13.51 -1.55 -3.16
C ARG A 73 -12.33 -1.21 -2.25
N THR A 74 -11.13 -1.13 -2.83
CA THR A 74 -9.92 -0.76 -2.07
C THR A 74 -10.01 0.68 -1.59
N ALA A 75 -10.41 1.61 -2.46
CA ALA A 75 -10.57 3.01 -2.11
C ALA A 75 -11.64 3.22 -1.03
N ASN A 76 -12.82 2.58 -1.17
CA ASN A 76 -13.88 2.66 -0.17
C ASN A 76 -13.39 2.18 1.22
N TRP A 77 -12.67 1.05 1.25
CA TRP A 77 -12.13 0.55 2.51
C TRP A 77 -11.10 1.52 3.11
N LEU A 78 -10.23 2.11 2.30
CA LEU A 78 -9.25 3.12 2.76
C LEU A 78 -9.93 4.42 3.22
N GLU A 79 -11.04 4.80 2.60
CA GLU A 79 -11.88 5.93 3.04
C GLU A 79 -12.48 5.67 4.43
N GLU A 80 -13.01 4.46 4.66
CA GLU A 80 -13.51 4.03 5.98
C GLU A 80 -12.41 4.06 7.05
N GLN A 81 -11.14 3.84 6.67
CA GLN A 81 -10.00 3.96 7.57
C GLN A 81 -9.59 5.43 7.84
N GLY A 82 -10.10 6.37 7.07
CA GLY A 82 -9.63 7.76 7.14
C GLY A 82 -8.21 7.93 6.64
N LEU A 83 -7.85 7.22 5.56
CA LEU A 83 -6.48 7.29 4.99
C LEU A 83 -6.07 8.74 4.76
N GLY A 84 -4.99 9.15 5.40
CA GLY A 84 -4.45 10.52 5.31
C GLY A 84 -3.21 10.64 4.45
N LEU A 85 -2.51 9.52 4.14
CA LEU A 85 -1.26 9.57 3.38
C LEU A 85 -1.05 8.29 2.56
N MET A 86 -0.66 8.48 1.28
CA MET A 86 -0.34 7.39 0.37
C MET A 86 0.96 7.66 -0.39
N MET A 87 1.91 6.75 -0.30
CA MET A 87 3.10 6.72 -1.14
C MET A 87 3.16 5.39 -1.89
N GLY A 88 2.49 5.32 -3.04
CA GLY A 88 2.45 4.12 -3.88
C GLY A 88 3.72 3.96 -4.71
N GLY A 89 4.23 2.74 -4.76
CA GLY A 89 5.42 2.42 -5.55
C GLY A 89 5.34 1.03 -6.15
N HIS A 90 6.41 0.63 -6.86
CA HIS A 90 6.56 -0.71 -7.41
C HIS A 90 5.28 -1.18 -8.15
N CYS A 91 4.67 -2.28 -7.72
CA CYS A 91 3.50 -2.89 -8.32
C CYS A 91 2.15 -2.24 -7.93
N THR A 92 2.13 -1.14 -7.17
CA THR A 92 0.91 -0.35 -6.99
C THR A 92 0.43 0.21 -8.33
N GLY A 93 1.37 0.69 -9.14
CA GLY A 93 1.06 1.36 -10.41
C GLY A 93 0.58 2.81 -10.21
N ILE A 94 1.02 3.69 -11.10
CA ILE A 94 0.71 5.13 -11.04
C ILE A 94 -0.79 5.36 -11.20
N ALA A 95 -1.42 4.72 -12.19
CA ALA A 95 -2.84 4.89 -12.47
C ALA A 95 -3.73 4.45 -11.30
N ALA A 96 -3.42 3.30 -10.67
CA ALA A 96 -4.17 2.82 -9.51
C ALA A 96 -4.02 3.76 -8.31
N ALA A 97 -2.80 4.23 -8.03
CA ALA A 97 -2.54 5.18 -6.95
C ALA A 97 -3.30 6.51 -7.15
N GLU A 98 -3.28 7.07 -8.36
CA GLU A 98 -4.00 8.31 -8.69
C GLU A 98 -5.53 8.12 -8.64
N THR A 99 -6.03 6.95 -9.07
CA THR A 99 -7.47 6.63 -8.98
C THR A 99 -7.94 6.61 -7.53
N ILE A 100 -7.23 5.89 -6.67
CA ILE A 100 -7.54 5.82 -5.24
C ILE A 100 -7.46 7.21 -4.59
N ALA A 101 -6.36 7.94 -4.84
CA ALA A 101 -6.17 9.27 -4.26
C ALA A 101 -7.23 10.28 -4.71
N SER A 102 -7.66 10.19 -5.97
CA SER A 102 -8.74 11.02 -6.52
C SER A 102 -10.07 10.72 -5.85
N GLN A 103 -10.40 9.44 -5.65
CA GLN A 103 -11.63 9.04 -4.97
C GLN A 103 -11.65 9.51 -3.50
N LEU A 104 -10.52 9.37 -2.80
CA LEU A 104 -10.38 9.83 -1.41
C LEU A 104 -10.18 11.35 -1.27
N GLN A 105 -10.07 12.07 -2.39
CA GLN A 105 -9.78 13.50 -2.42
C GLN A 105 -8.51 13.88 -1.62
N LEU A 106 -7.51 13.00 -1.65
CA LEU A 106 -6.25 13.26 -0.96
C LEU A 106 -5.55 14.49 -1.56
N PRO A 107 -5.10 15.43 -0.72
CA PRO A 107 -4.35 16.59 -1.19
C PRO A 107 -3.01 16.16 -1.81
N ARG A 108 -2.52 16.91 -2.77
CA ARG A 108 -1.24 16.63 -3.46
C ARG A 108 -0.04 16.48 -2.53
N SER A 109 -0.07 17.11 -1.36
CA SER A 109 0.96 16.96 -0.33
C SER A 109 0.94 15.59 0.35
N HIS A 110 -0.18 14.88 0.31
CA HIS A 110 -0.40 13.61 1.00
C HIS A 110 -0.36 12.39 0.08
N ILE A 111 -0.11 12.60 -1.21
CA ILE A 111 0.11 11.51 -2.17
C ILE A 111 1.45 11.70 -2.89
N SER A 112 2.18 10.61 -3.09
CA SER A 112 3.40 10.59 -3.90
C SER A 112 3.66 9.20 -4.47
N HIS A 113 4.53 9.13 -5.47
CA HIS A 113 5.17 7.87 -5.85
C HIS A 113 6.40 7.65 -4.98
N ALA A 114 6.64 6.39 -4.60
CA ALA A 114 7.81 5.98 -3.84
C ALA A 114 9.06 5.97 -4.74
N ALA A 115 9.51 7.16 -5.13
CA ALA A 115 10.76 7.33 -5.86
C ALA A 115 11.95 7.25 -4.93
N ILE A 116 13.12 6.84 -5.45
CA ILE A 116 14.39 6.80 -4.69
C ILE A 116 14.65 8.18 -4.08
N GLY A 117 14.95 8.23 -2.78
CA GLY A 117 15.18 9.45 -2.03
C GLY A 117 13.93 10.14 -1.48
N SER A 118 12.73 9.64 -1.78
CA SER A 118 11.51 10.11 -1.11
C SER A 118 11.47 9.60 0.33
N VAL A 119 10.97 10.43 1.24
CA VAL A 119 10.93 10.14 2.68
C VAL A 119 9.54 10.43 3.23
N ILE A 120 9.07 9.59 4.13
CA ILE A 120 7.99 9.93 5.06
C ILE A 120 8.63 10.27 6.40
N THR A 121 8.34 11.45 6.91
CA THR A 121 8.86 11.89 8.22
C THR A 121 8.06 11.26 9.37
N PRO A 122 8.57 11.28 10.62
CA PRO A 122 7.81 10.85 11.79
C PRO A 122 6.47 11.59 11.97
N GLU A 123 6.40 12.83 11.49
CA GLU A 123 5.17 13.67 11.53
C GLU A 123 4.19 13.32 10.39
N LEU A 124 4.46 12.24 9.65
CA LEU A 124 3.67 11.77 8.50
C LEU A 124 3.52 12.84 7.41
N THR A 125 4.64 13.45 7.03
CA THR A 125 4.74 14.32 5.86
C THR A 125 5.60 13.68 4.78
N ILE A 126 5.29 13.95 3.51
CA ILE A 126 6.05 13.43 2.37
C ILE A 126 7.07 14.47 1.93
N ILE A 127 8.34 14.09 1.96
CA ILE A 127 9.42 14.80 1.28
C ILE A 127 9.68 14.06 -0.04
N ARG A 128 9.35 14.71 -1.16
CA ARG A 128 9.60 14.12 -2.48
C ARG A 128 11.06 14.20 -2.84
N SER A 129 11.57 13.15 -3.47
CA SER A 129 12.89 13.20 -4.07
C SER A 129 12.93 14.28 -5.18
N SER A 130 13.97 15.10 -5.15
CA SER A 130 14.42 15.92 -6.28
C SER A 130 15.66 15.24 -6.85
N VAL A 131 15.49 14.12 -7.56
CA VAL A 131 16.59 13.57 -8.34
C VAL A 131 16.71 14.47 -9.57
N GLU A 132 17.73 15.33 -9.58
CA GLU A 132 18.19 16.04 -10.77
C GLU A 132 19.02 15.10 -11.64
#